data_208b29024b6900d710422cfc86d61de3
#
_entry.id   208b29024b6900d710422cfc86d61de3
#
_cell.length_a   1.000
_cell.length_b   1.000
_cell.length_c   1.000
_cell.angle_alpha   90.00
_cell.angle_beta   90.00
_cell.angle_gamma   90.00
#
_symmetry.space_group_name_H-M   'P 1'
#
loop_
_entity.id
_entity.type
_entity.pdbx_description
1 polymer ?
#
loop_
_entity_poly.entity_id
_entity_poly.type
_entity_poly.pdbx_seq_one_letter_code
_entity_poly.pdbx_strand_id
1 'polypeptide(L)'
;MIGQEKTVTLRDIVKHFKLEVLVDGDFEQNIMANDIHRAGYEFTGFFMDKEELQRSIHVMGHKESEYLSRLSEEKRDAILDQYFSHKFPALVLSSKVKDVETILERARIYNKVVLRTKHRTTEFIRDLNDYLRNMLGRETIINDVILLDVYGMGVILKGERDIKMGATIELIERGHKFISDTNILVKETDRGLIGYNTRVLTHPEKDFFLLMGEDQEDINLTLNFGIISNEMSKKIELIVELEPWQDKKFYDRLGLDEVYEEILDYPIKKITLPARKGRNLAVVIETAAIDSRLKLLGVNSAKYFMEESQRIIMEKRARKKRGEDMDEKKLSMEEFVRVNNGLEILYGKDYLKENYITSTSITRPAMALSGYFNLEEETYENKGLQLITNIELEYLEQLPFNKRKENLEKFFSYNFPSIILCGDLKLPEDFKALVKENKKIVLRSSEKTPSRVIASLNSYLEQQFAETLTVHGVFLEMYGLGVLLTGRSGIGKSETALELIHRGHRLVADDLVKFRKSTDGEVIGTASKLPFFMEIRGLGIIDIKTLYGMSSVVLSKNVEAIIEIKEQETDDYLTRVNYSTGTDKILDKEVYKAELYMSSGRNAAAMVEIVVMNLMAKKLGHNPEDSYQKLKGVFKK
;
A
#
# COMPACT_ATOMS: atom_id res chain seq x y z
N MET A 1 -29.20 -1.87 32.79
CA MET A 1 -30.54 -2.35 32.40
C MET A 1 -30.43 -2.79 30.94
N ILE A 2 -30.09 -4.06 30.74
CA ILE A 2 -29.97 -4.71 29.42
C ILE A 2 -31.29 -5.44 29.23
N GLY A 3 -32.08 -5.12 28.20
CA GLY A 3 -33.18 -5.96 27.76
C GLY A 3 -34.60 -5.40 27.84
N GLN A 4 -34.83 -4.09 27.59
CA GLN A 4 -36.14 -3.71 27.06
C GLN A 4 -36.09 -3.89 25.55
N GLU A 5 -36.84 -4.84 25.00
CA GLU A 5 -37.08 -4.94 23.57
C GLU A 5 -37.60 -3.57 23.11
N LYS A 6 -36.84 -2.92 22.25
CA LYS A 6 -37.26 -1.65 21.63
C LYS A 6 -38.47 -1.97 20.77
N THR A 7 -39.58 -1.32 21.07
CA THR A 7 -40.82 -1.45 20.30
C THR A 7 -41.11 -0.14 19.59
N VAL A 8 -41.49 -0.24 18.34
CA VAL A 8 -42.02 0.88 17.55
C VAL A 8 -43.48 0.60 17.35
N THR A 9 -44.35 1.53 17.77
CA THR A 9 -45.79 1.42 17.56
C THR A 9 -46.17 1.91 16.17
N LEU A 10 -47.31 1.45 15.66
CA LEU A 10 -47.89 1.99 14.44
C LEU A 10 -48.14 3.49 14.56
N ARG A 11 -48.50 3.98 15.75
CA ARG A 11 -48.68 5.42 16.07
C ARG A 11 -47.40 6.20 15.84
N ASP A 12 -46.23 5.68 16.23
CA ASP A 12 -44.95 6.36 16.02
C ASP A 12 -44.63 6.53 14.53
N ILE A 13 -44.93 5.52 13.73
CA ILE A 13 -44.74 5.55 12.27
C ILE A 13 -45.68 6.56 11.63
N VAL A 14 -46.96 6.55 12.00
CA VAL A 14 -47.94 7.49 11.48
C VAL A 14 -47.53 8.93 11.80
N LYS A 15 -47.05 9.19 13.02
CA LYS A 15 -46.60 10.50 13.45
C LYS A 15 -45.33 10.95 12.73
N HIS A 16 -44.34 10.05 12.62
CA HIS A 16 -43.04 10.34 12.01
C HIS A 16 -43.19 10.67 10.52
N PHE A 17 -43.91 9.84 9.78
CA PHE A 17 -44.09 9.98 8.33
C PHE A 17 -45.29 10.86 7.95
N LYS A 18 -46.04 11.38 8.95
CA LYS A 18 -47.25 12.18 8.75
C LYS A 18 -48.24 11.52 7.79
N LEU A 19 -48.51 10.21 8.04
CA LEU A 19 -49.39 9.41 7.21
C LEU A 19 -50.85 9.85 7.43
N GLU A 20 -51.62 9.90 6.33
CA GLU A 20 -53.07 10.11 6.37
C GLU A 20 -53.77 8.80 6.77
N VAL A 21 -54.65 8.85 7.77
CA VAL A 21 -55.43 7.68 8.20
C VAL A 21 -56.70 7.61 7.34
N LEU A 22 -56.83 6.52 6.56
CA LEU A 22 -57.99 6.28 5.70
C LEU A 22 -59.00 5.32 6.35
N VAL A 23 -58.49 4.31 7.09
CA VAL A 23 -59.31 3.43 7.93
C VAL A 23 -58.66 3.36 9.30
N ASP A 24 -59.43 3.69 10.33
CA ASP A 24 -58.99 3.71 11.72
C ASP A 24 -58.91 2.30 12.34
N GLY A 25 -58.10 2.13 13.43
CA GLY A 25 -57.95 0.90 14.12
C GLY A 25 -56.93 0.95 15.26
N ASP A 26 -56.28 -0.16 15.56
CA ASP A 26 -55.34 -0.25 16.68
C ASP A 26 -53.97 0.30 16.28
N PHE A 27 -53.62 1.48 16.79
CA PHE A 27 -52.32 2.14 16.58
C PHE A 27 -51.27 1.79 17.63
N GLU A 28 -51.66 1.12 18.69
CA GLU A 28 -50.72 0.68 19.76
C GLU A 28 -50.04 -0.65 19.41
N GLN A 29 -50.32 -1.21 18.24
CA GLN A 29 -49.66 -2.42 17.77
C GLN A 29 -48.16 -2.21 17.65
N ASN A 30 -47.39 -3.11 18.23
CA ASN A 30 -45.94 -3.12 18.10
C ASN A 30 -45.52 -3.67 16.75
N ILE A 31 -44.68 -2.90 16.04
CA ILE A 31 -44.02 -3.32 14.82
C ILE A 31 -42.69 -4.00 15.23
N MET A 32 -42.56 -5.28 14.95
CA MET A 32 -41.40 -6.07 15.32
C MET A 32 -40.54 -6.49 14.13
N ALA A 33 -41.04 -6.26 12.90
CA ALA A 33 -40.34 -6.62 11.69
C ALA A 33 -39.48 -5.45 11.19
N ASN A 34 -38.20 -5.73 10.94
CA ASN A 34 -37.27 -4.77 10.34
C ASN A 34 -37.45 -4.65 8.83
N ASP A 35 -38.40 -5.37 8.25
CA ASP A 35 -38.62 -5.40 6.80
C ASP A 35 -40.09 -5.10 6.46
N ILE A 36 -40.29 -4.49 5.32
CA ILE A 36 -41.58 -4.04 4.82
C ILE A 36 -42.01 -4.97 3.70
N HIS A 37 -43.26 -5.43 3.78
CA HIS A 37 -43.81 -6.30 2.75
C HIS A 37 -44.49 -5.50 1.65
N ARG A 38 -44.14 -5.79 0.40
CA ARG A 38 -44.88 -5.28 -0.76
C ARG A 38 -45.88 -6.33 -1.21
N ALA A 39 -47.17 -6.04 -0.98
CA ALA A 39 -48.29 -6.94 -1.23
C ALA A 39 -48.56 -7.15 -2.75
N GLY A 40 -47.63 -7.74 -3.47
CA GLY A 40 -47.71 -7.97 -4.92
C GLY A 40 -48.28 -9.33 -5.29
N TYR A 41 -47.77 -10.38 -4.69
CA TYR A 41 -48.21 -11.76 -4.95
C TYR A 41 -49.58 -12.09 -4.38
N GLU A 42 -49.90 -11.50 -3.22
CA GLU A 42 -51.19 -11.67 -2.55
C GLU A 42 -52.34 -11.21 -3.43
N PHE A 43 -52.16 -10.11 -4.14
CA PHE A 43 -53.17 -9.62 -5.08
C PHE A 43 -53.30 -10.45 -6.36
N THR A 44 -52.38 -11.37 -6.59
CA THR A 44 -52.53 -12.39 -7.67
C THR A 44 -53.14 -13.69 -7.17
N GLY A 45 -53.52 -13.75 -5.88
CA GLY A 45 -54.11 -14.94 -5.25
C GLY A 45 -53.09 -15.93 -4.67
N PHE A 46 -51.80 -15.53 -4.59
CA PHE A 46 -50.76 -16.35 -3.99
C PHE A 46 -50.40 -15.81 -2.60
N PHE A 47 -50.78 -16.55 -1.58
CA PHE A 47 -50.56 -16.19 -0.18
C PHE A 47 -49.49 -17.06 0.43
N MET A 48 -48.51 -16.47 1.09
CA MET A 48 -47.52 -17.16 1.92
C MET A 48 -47.86 -16.96 3.39
N ASP A 49 -48.09 -18.05 4.09
CA ASP A 49 -48.37 -18.01 5.55
C ASP A 49 -47.04 -18.04 6.32
N LYS A 50 -46.32 -16.90 6.29
CA LYS A 50 -45.08 -16.71 7.04
C LYS A 50 -45.30 -15.71 8.17
N GLU A 51 -44.84 -16.06 9.36
CA GLU A 51 -44.98 -15.25 10.57
C GLU A 51 -44.36 -13.83 10.39
N GLU A 52 -43.27 -13.74 9.62
CA GLU A 52 -42.61 -12.47 9.29
C GLU A 52 -43.52 -11.49 8.53
N LEU A 53 -44.35 -12.00 7.60
CA LEU A 53 -45.30 -11.19 6.83
C LEU A 53 -46.45 -10.68 7.70
N GLN A 54 -46.86 -11.48 8.69
CA GLN A 54 -47.92 -11.10 9.61
C GLN A 54 -47.51 -9.97 10.58
N ARG A 55 -46.19 -9.72 10.74
CA ARG A 55 -45.63 -8.70 11.64
C ARG A 55 -45.10 -7.48 10.88
N SER A 56 -45.11 -7.51 9.54
CA SER A 56 -44.61 -6.41 8.70
C SER A 56 -45.70 -5.45 8.28
N ILE A 57 -45.32 -4.19 8.06
CA ILE A 57 -46.19 -3.20 7.41
C ILE A 57 -46.27 -3.56 5.92
N HIS A 58 -47.49 -3.62 5.40
CA HIS A 58 -47.70 -3.86 3.98
C HIS A 58 -47.79 -2.55 3.22
N VAL A 59 -47.19 -2.49 2.02
CA VAL A 59 -47.22 -1.30 1.15
C VAL A 59 -47.76 -1.68 -0.21
N MET A 60 -48.73 -0.86 -0.67
CA MET A 60 -49.32 -1.02 -1.99
C MET A 60 -49.00 0.16 -2.89
N GLY A 61 -48.58 -0.10 -4.09
CA GLY A 61 -48.23 0.86 -5.10
C GLY A 61 -49.22 0.95 -6.25
N HIS A 62 -48.90 1.78 -7.23
CA HIS A 62 -49.76 1.99 -8.43
C HIS A 62 -49.96 0.71 -9.26
N LYS A 63 -48.93 -0.14 -9.38
CA LYS A 63 -49.01 -1.38 -10.20
C LYS A 63 -50.00 -2.37 -9.64
N GLU A 64 -50.00 -2.53 -8.32
CA GLU A 64 -50.93 -3.41 -7.61
C GLU A 64 -52.36 -2.88 -7.71
N SER A 65 -52.58 -1.58 -7.58
CA SER A 65 -53.87 -0.92 -7.78
C SER A 65 -54.38 -1.06 -9.21
N GLU A 66 -53.51 -0.85 -10.18
CA GLU A 66 -53.86 -1.00 -11.61
C GLU A 66 -54.23 -2.47 -11.95
N TYR A 67 -53.53 -3.41 -11.37
CA TYR A 67 -53.88 -4.82 -11.54
C TYR A 67 -55.28 -5.11 -10.98
N LEU A 68 -55.57 -4.70 -9.75
CA LEU A 68 -56.89 -4.91 -9.14
C LEU A 68 -58.00 -4.24 -9.93
N SER A 69 -57.77 -3.06 -10.50
CA SER A 69 -58.79 -2.33 -11.30
C SER A 69 -59.14 -3.03 -12.63
N ARG A 70 -58.29 -3.93 -13.12
CA ARG A 70 -58.50 -4.71 -14.35
C ARG A 70 -59.28 -6.03 -14.12
N LEU A 71 -59.47 -6.42 -12.85
CA LEU A 71 -60.23 -7.61 -12.49
C LEU A 71 -61.72 -7.35 -12.51
N SER A 72 -62.55 -8.39 -12.71
CA SER A 72 -63.96 -8.30 -12.44
C SER A 72 -64.24 -8.03 -10.97
N GLU A 73 -65.34 -7.37 -10.67
CA GLU A 73 -65.70 -7.01 -9.28
C GLU A 73 -65.71 -8.23 -8.37
N GLU A 74 -66.31 -9.35 -8.74
CA GLU A 74 -66.34 -10.59 -7.99
C GLU A 74 -64.93 -11.12 -7.68
N LYS A 75 -64.01 -11.13 -8.66
CA LYS A 75 -62.66 -11.60 -8.47
C LYS A 75 -61.80 -10.67 -7.58
N ARG A 76 -61.96 -9.37 -7.81
CA ARG A 76 -61.28 -8.34 -7.01
C ARG A 76 -61.70 -8.44 -5.54
N ASP A 77 -62.99 -8.54 -5.29
CA ASP A 77 -63.55 -8.66 -3.95
C ASP A 77 -63.10 -9.92 -3.25
N ALA A 78 -63.12 -11.09 -3.94
CA ALA A 78 -62.62 -12.34 -3.36
C ALA A 78 -61.15 -12.29 -2.98
N ILE A 79 -60.29 -11.64 -3.80
CA ILE A 79 -58.87 -11.46 -3.52
C ILE A 79 -58.67 -10.49 -2.33
N LEU A 80 -59.41 -9.39 -2.28
CA LEU A 80 -59.31 -8.44 -1.18
C LEU A 80 -59.82 -9.04 0.14
N ASP A 81 -60.90 -9.84 0.12
CA ASP A 81 -61.40 -10.55 1.27
C ASP A 81 -60.37 -11.55 1.80
N GLN A 82 -59.75 -12.32 0.91
CA GLN A 82 -58.68 -13.22 1.27
C GLN A 82 -57.48 -12.47 1.85
N TYR A 83 -57.04 -11.36 1.21
CA TYR A 83 -55.91 -10.56 1.68
C TYR A 83 -56.17 -9.97 3.08
N PHE A 84 -57.32 -9.32 3.30
CA PHE A 84 -57.62 -8.71 4.58
C PHE A 84 -57.97 -9.69 5.69
N SER A 85 -58.27 -10.97 5.37
CA SER A 85 -58.45 -12.02 6.37
C SER A 85 -57.13 -12.38 7.08
N HIS A 86 -55.95 -12.09 6.45
CA HIS A 86 -54.67 -12.34 7.07
C HIS A 86 -54.33 -11.31 8.16
N LYS A 87 -53.43 -11.69 9.07
CA LYS A 87 -52.92 -10.78 10.09
C LYS A 87 -51.78 -9.95 9.52
N PHE A 88 -51.83 -8.65 9.66
CA PHE A 88 -50.76 -7.68 9.44
C PHE A 88 -51.14 -6.35 10.14
N PRO A 89 -50.15 -5.52 10.54
CA PRO A 89 -50.40 -4.28 11.30
C PRO A 89 -51.17 -3.21 10.53
N ALA A 90 -50.73 -2.91 9.31
CA ALA A 90 -51.38 -1.88 8.48
C ALA A 90 -51.03 -2.06 7.00
N LEU A 91 -51.92 -1.57 6.13
CA LEU A 91 -51.65 -1.37 4.72
C LEU A 91 -51.41 0.12 4.43
N VAL A 92 -50.27 0.46 3.84
CA VAL A 92 -49.94 1.81 3.43
C VAL A 92 -50.09 1.97 1.93
N LEU A 93 -50.98 2.83 1.49
CA LEU A 93 -51.17 3.16 0.08
C LEU A 93 -50.22 4.30 -0.33
N SER A 94 -49.49 4.11 -1.42
CA SER A 94 -48.62 5.15 -1.95
C SER A 94 -49.43 6.26 -2.67
N SER A 95 -48.78 7.41 -2.90
CA SER A 95 -49.45 8.61 -3.51
C SER A 95 -50.10 8.37 -4.86
N LYS A 96 -49.72 7.35 -5.60
CA LYS A 96 -50.20 7.04 -6.96
C LYS A 96 -51.29 5.96 -7.02
N VAL A 97 -51.74 5.45 -5.88
CA VAL A 97 -52.83 4.46 -5.83
C VAL A 97 -54.17 5.17 -6.12
N LYS A 98 -54.92 4.65 -7.08
CA LYS A 98 -56.25 5.13 -7.49
C LYS A 98 -57.34 4.12 -7.12
N ASP A 99 -58.59 4.53 -7.22
CA ASP A 99 -59.77 3.68 -6.99
C ASP A 99 -59.74 2.96 -5.64
N VAL A 100 -59.46 3.73 -4.58
CA VAL A 100 -59.19 3.19 -3.24
C VAL A 100 -60.47 2.73 -2.52
N GLU A 101 -61.67 3.17 -2.93
CA GLU A 101 -62.89 2.96 -2.15
C GLU A 101 -63.20 1.49 -1.87
N THR A 102 -63.09 0.61 -2.85
CA THR A 102 -63.28 -0.82 -2.67
C THR A 102 -62.27 -1.43 -1.68
N ILE A 103 -61.03 -0.96 -1.70
CA ILE A 103 -59.99 -1.37 -0.75
C ILE A 103 -60.36 -0.95 0.67
N LEU A 104 -60.83 0.28 0.84
CA LEU A 104 -61.24 0.85 2.13
C LEU A 104 -62.48 0.14 2.69
N GLU A 105 -63.47 -0.18 1.86
CA GLU A 105 -64.67 -0.92 2.24
C GLU A 105 -64.32 -2.29 2.81
N ARG A 106 -63.47 -3.04 2.10
CA ARG A 106 -63.04 -4.35 2.56
C ARG A 106 -62.17 -4.26 3.81
N ALA A 107 -61.25 -3.29 3.92
CA ALA A 107 -60.47 -3.05 5.12
C ALA A 107 -61.32 -2.76 6.35
N ARG A 108 -62.43 -2.00 6.21
CA ARG A 108 -63.39 -1.74 7.30
C ARG A 108 -64.10 -3.02 7.77
N ILE A 109 -64.50 -3.90 6.84
CA ILE A 109 -65.14 -5.19 7.17
C ILE A 109 -64.22 -6.04 8.04
N TYR A 110 -62.90 -6.04 7.73
CA TYR A 110 -61.89 -6.87 8.45
C TYR A 110 -61.18 -6.12 9.58
N ASN A 111 -61.62 -4.90 9.95
CA ASN A 111 -61.01 -4.03 10.96
C ASN A 111 -59.49 -3.83 10.74
N LYS A 112 -59.07 -3.56 9.53
CA LYS A 112 -57.69 -3.33 9.18
C LYS A 112 -57.37 -1.86 9.03
N VAL A 113 -56.23 -1.43 9.61
CA VAL A 113 -55.72 -0.07 9.43
C VAL A 113 -55.21 0.14 8.00
N VAL A 114 -55.73 1.22 7.36
CA VAL A 114 -55.23 1.64 6.04
C VAL A 114 -54.77 3.07 6.15
N LEU A 115 -53.57 3.29 5.70
CA LEU A 115 -52.87 4.58 5.73
C LEU A 115 -52.52 5.03 4.33
N ARG A 116 -52.24 6.32 4.14
CA ARG A 116 -51.75 6.87 2.87
C ARG A 116 -50.51 7.70 3.10
N THR A 117 -49.48 7.46 2.26
CA THR A 117 -48.30 8.30 2.20
C THR A 117 -48.35 9.25 0.97
N LYS A 118 -47.74 10.43 1.11
CA LYS A 118 -47.53 11.37 0.00
C LYS A 118 -46.37 10.97 -0.91
N HIS A 119 -45.54 10.04 -0.46
CA HIS A 119 -44.34 9.56 -1.19
C HIS A 119 -44.68 8.47 -2.20
N ARG A 120 -43.77 8.25 -3.15
CA ARG A 120 -43.82 7.11 -4.06
C ARG A 120 -43.48 5.80 -3.30
N THR A 121 -43.98 4.67 -3.76
CA THR A 121 -43.82 3.36 -3.09
C THR A 121 -42.35 3.06 -2.75
N THR A 122 -41.43 3.19 -3.71
CA THR A 122 -40.02 2.88 -3.49
C THR A 122 -39.33 3.82 -2.51
N GLU A 123 -39.66 5.09 -2.54
CA GLU A 123 -39.14 6.11 -1.64
C GLU A 123 -39.63 5.84 -0.22
N PHE A 124 -40.92 5.63 -0.04
CA PHE A 124 -41.50 5.35 1.26
C PHE A 124 -40.97 4.05 1.88
N ILE A 125 -40.88 2.97 1.10
CA ILE A 125 -40.32 1.71 1.57
C ILE A 125 -38.89 1.89 2.06
N ARG A 126 -38.05 2.61 1.31
CA ARG A 126 -36.67 2.91 1.72
C ARG A 126 -36.65 3.67 3.05
N ASP A 127 -37.35 4.78 3.11
CA ASP A 127 -37.33 5.68 4.26
C ASP A 127 -37.90 5.01 5.53
N LEU A 128 -38.96 4.18 5.37
CA LEU A 128 -39.54 3.41 6.48
C LEU A 128 -38.60 2.27 6.92
N ASN A 129 -37.93 1.56 6.02
CA ASN A 129 -36.94 0.56 6.37
C ASN A 129 -35.78 1.19 7.16
N ASP A 130 -35.27 2.33 6.70
CA ASP A 130 -34.20 3.06 7.40
C ASP A 130 -34.67 3.47 8.82
N TYR A 131 -35.89 3.97 8.95
CA TYR A 131 -36.47 4.34 10.25
C TYR A 131 -36.58 3.12 11.18
N LEU A 132 -37.15 2.01 10.70
CA LEU A 132 -37.34 0.80 11.52
C LEU A 132 -36.01 0.18 11.95
N ARG A 133 -35.03 0.11 11.04
CA ARG A 133 -33.68 -0.39 11.38
C ARG A 133 -33.00 0.48 12.42
N ASN A 134 -33.14 1.80 12.32
CA ASN A 134 -32.56 2.72 13.31
C ASN A 134 -33.24 2.61 14.68
N MET A 135 -34.55 2.32 14.72
CA MET A 135 -35.32 2.22 15.97
C MET A 135 -35.26 0.83 16.60
N LEU A 136 -35.31 -0.23 15.79
CA LEU A 136 -35.36 -1.63 16.22
C LEU A 136 -34.01 -2.34 16.10
N GLY A 137 -33.00 -1.70 15.48
CA GLY A 137 -31.68 -2.27 15.27
C GLY A 137 -31.06 -2.75 16.58
N ARG A 138 -30.42 -3.91 16.53
CA ARG A 138 -29.73 -4.49 17.67
C ARG A 138 -28.64 -3.54 18.19
N GLU A 139 -28.44 -3.54 19.48
CA GLU A 139 -27.39 -2.75 20.11
C GLU A 139 -26.62 -3.57 21.14
N THR A 140 -25.35 -3.25 21.31
CA THR A 140 -24.48 -3.84 22.32
C THR A 140 -23.51 -2.80 22.85
N ILE A 141 -22.99 -3.04 24.06
CA ILE A 141 -21.93 -2.22 24.64
C ILE A 141 -20.63 -3.03 24.56
N ILE A 142 -19.61 -2.42 23.97
CA ILE A 142 -18.25 -2.96 24.00
C ILE A 142 -17.45 -2.17 25.01
N ASN A 143 -16.88 -2.90 25.97
CA ASN A 143 -16.13 -2.33 27.09
C ASN A 143 -14.62 -2.36 26.81
N ASP A 144 -13.88 -1.47 27.47
CA ASP A 144 -12.41 -1.38 27.45
C ASP A 144 -11.83 -1.20 26.04
N VAL A 145 -12.44 -0.33 25.25
CA VAL A 145 -12.00 0.00 23.90
C VAL A 145 -11.98 1.51 23.68
N ILE A 146 -11.19 1.95 22.69
CA ILE A 146 -11.20 3.34 22.22
C ILE A 146 -11.69 3.34 20.77
N LEU A 147 -12.61 4.25 20.44
CA LEU A 147 -13.09 4.46 19.08
C LEU A 147 -12.59 5.80 18.54
N LEU A 148 -11.96 5.75 17.37
CA LEU A 148 -11.38 6.88 16.67
C LEU A 148 -11.86 6.95 15.22
N ASP A 149 -11.86 8.15 14.65
CA ASP A 149 -11.87 8.35 13.20
C ASP A 149 -10.44 8.54 12.70
N VAL A 150 -9.93 7.57 11.96
CA VAL A 150 -8.60 7.61 11.34
C VAL A 150 -8.77 7.72 9.82
N TYR A 151 -8.48 8.89 9.26
CA TYR A 151 -8.70 9.21 7.84
C TYR A 151 -10.13 8.90 7.34
N GLY A 152 -11.15 9.15 8.17
CA GLY A 152 -12.54 8.87 7.85
C GLY A 152 -12.97 7.42 8.04
N MET A 153 -12.12 6.53 8.53
CA MET A 153 -12.40 5.15 8.91
C MET A 153 -12.59 5.06 10.42
N GLY A 154 -13.69 4.43 10.87
CA GLY A 154 -13.89 4.17 12.30
C GLY A 154 -13.09 2.97 12.76
N VAL A 155 -12.13 3.24 13.65
CA VAL A 155 -11.16 2.27 14.16
C VAL A 155 -11.38 2.05 15.65
N ILE A 156 -11.63 0.80 16.03
CA ILE A 156 -11.63 0.37 17.43
C ILE A 156 -10.23 -0.05 17.82
N LEU A 157 -9.65 0.57 18.85
CA LEU A 157 -8.41 0.14 19.48
C LEU A 157 -8.70 -0.76 20.67
N LYS A 158 -8.09 -1.95 20.69
CA LYS A 158 -8.08 -2.92 21.79
C LYS A 158 -6.65 -3.11 22.31
N GLY A 159 -6.51 -3.63 23.53
CA GLY A 159 -5.21 -3.93 24.14
C GLY A 159 -5.02 -3.24 25.49
N GLU A 160 -3.80 -3.28 26.03
CA GLU A 160 -3.47 -2.66 27.31
C GLU A 160 -3.72 -1.15 27.29
N ARG A 161 -4.21 -0.63 28.42
CA ARG A 161 -4.69 0.76 28.53
C ARG A 161 -3.61 1.78 28.16
N ASP A 162 -2.41 1.67 28.72
CA ASP A 162 -1.32 2.63 28.47
C ASP A 162 -0.92 2.68 27.00
N ILE A 163 -0.89 1.54 26.35
CA ILE A 163 -0.56 1.41 24.93
C ILE A 163 -1.65 2.09 24.08
N LYS A 164 -2.93 1.83 24.37
CA LYS A 164 -4.07 2.45 23.66
C LYS A 164 -4.06 3.96 23.85
N MET A 165 -3.86 4.44 25.08
CA MET A 165 -3.83 5.87 25.39
C MET A 165 -2.71 6.58 24.65
N GLY A 166 -1.48 6.07 24.72
CA GLY A 166 -0.34 6.67 24.01
C GLY A 166 -0.59 6.79 22.51
N ALA A 167 -1.06 5.70 21.87
CA ALA A 167 -1.41 5.71 20.46
C ALA A 167 -2.54 6.70 20.15
N THR A 168 -3.55 6.82 21.03
CA THR A 168 -4.69 7.72 20.86
C THR A 168 -4.25 9.18 20.89
N ILE A 169 -3.43 9.57 21.86
CA ILE A 169 -2.93 10.95 21.96
C ILE A 169 -2.13 11.31 20.71
N GLU A 170 -1.21 10.44 20.29
CA GLU A 170 -0.44 10.67 19.04
C GLU A 170 -1.34 10.79 17.81
N LEU A 171 -2.40 9.97 17.68
CA LEU A 171 -3.35 10.05 16.57
C LEU A 171 -4.12 11.37 16.59
N ILE A 172 -4.55 11.85 17.77
CA ILE A 172 -5.24 13.13 17.90
C ILE A 172 -4.31 14.30 17.55
N GLU A 173 -3.05 14.28 18.02
CA GLU A 173 -2.02 15.28 17.65
C GLU A 173 -1.77 15.34 16.14
N ARG A 174 -1.96 14.23 15.45
CA ARG A 174 -1.84 14.09 13.99
C ARG A 174 -3.11 14.48 13.24
N GLY A 175 -4.15 14.92 13.95
CA GLY A 175 -5.41 15.46 13.38
C GLY A 175 -6.53 14.45 13.21
N HIS A 176 -6.42 13.26 13.79
CA HIS A 176 -7.51 12.29 13.84
C HIS A 176 -8.53 12.64 14.93
N LYS A 177 -9.75 12.10 14.83
CA LYS A 177 -10.82 12.47 15.75
C LYS A 177 -11.10 11.38 16.76
N PHE A 178 -11.31 11.80 17.99
CA PHE A 178 -11.73 10.96 19.09
C PHE A 178 -13.26 10.85 19.14
N ILE A 179 -13.77 9.65 19.39
CA ILE A 179 -15.21 9.41 19.58
C ILE A 179 -15.49 9.00 21.03
N SER A 180 -14.86 7.94 21.50
CA SER A 180 -15.09 7.43 22.86
C SER A 180 -13.93 6.57 23.35
N ASP A 181 -13.73 6.53 24.66
CA ASP A 181 -12.90 5.58 25.38
C ASP A 181 -13.75 4.71 26.32
N THR A 182 -13.15 3.68 26.87
CA THR A 182 -13.73 2.79 27.89
C THR A 182 -14.92 1.96 27.39
N ASN A 183 -16.03 2.60 27.02
CA ASN A 183 -17.25 1.93 26.59
C ASN A 183 -17.83 2.61 25.36
N ILE A 184 -18.18 1.83 24.36
CA ILE A 184 -18.91 2.31 23.17
C ILE A 184 -20.24 1.60 23.06
N LEU A 185 -21.30 2.36 22.77
CA LEU A 185 -22.59 1.79 22.37
C LEU A 185 -22.56 1.55 20.87
N VAL A 186 -22.62 0.28 20.46
CA VAL A 186 -22.69 -0.11 19.05
C VAL A 186 -24.13 -0.40 18.67
N LYS A 187 -24.60 0.25 17.61
CA LYS A 187 -25.93 0.04 17.03
C LYS A 187 -25.84 -0.45 15.60
N GLU A 188 -26.69 -1.42 15.30
CA GLU A 188 -26.95 -1.83 13.92
C GLU A 188 -27.83 -0.80 13.22
N THR A 189 -27.38 -0.32 12.05
CA THR A 189 -28.11 0.64 11.22
C THR A 189 -28.13 0.17 9.76
N ASP A 190 -28.85 0.90 8.92
CA ASP A 190 -28.85 0.71 7.45
C ASP A 190 -27.44 0.82 6.81
N ARG A 191 -26.54 1.57 7.46
CA ARG A 191 -25.16 1.81 7.01
C ARG A 191 -24.13 0.86 7.61
N GLY A 192 -24.58 -0.14 8.37
CA GLY A 192 -23.77 -1.06 9.14
C GLY A 192 -23.68 -0.69 10.62
N LEU A 193 -22.61 -1.08 11.30
CA LEU A 193 -22.44 -0.83 12.73
C LEU A 193 -21.92 0.59 12.97
N ILE A 194 -22.61 1.34 13.84
CA ILE A 194 -22.17 2.66 14.28
C ILE A 194 -21.88 2.62 15.77
N GLY A 195 -20.68 3.05 16.15
CA GLY A 195 -20.29 3.23 17.55
C GLY A 195 -20.56 4.67 18.00
N TYR A 196 -21.11 4.80 19.22
CA TYR A 196 -21.46 6.06 19.85
C TYR A 196 -20.72 6.23 21.17
N ASN A 197 -20.40 7.47 21.50
CA ASN A 197 -19.91 7.82 22.82
C ASN A 197 -21.03 7.68 23.86
N THR A 198 -20.89 6.74 24.80
CA THR A 198 -21.92 6.48 25.81
C THR A 198 -22.11 7.63 26.79
N ARG A 199 -21.07 8.41 27.08
CA ARG A 199 -21.12 9.52 28.04
C ARG A 199 -21.96 10.67 27.49
N VAL A 200 -21.81 11.02 26.22
CA VAL A 200 -22.60 12.06 25.55
C VAL A 200 -24.08 11.71 25.55
N LEU A 201 -24.42 10.42 25.41
CA LEU A 201 -25.82 9.95 25.40
C LEU A 201 -26.49 10.05 26.79
N THR A 202 -25.71 9.85 27.87
CA THR A 202 -26.26 9.86 29.23
C THR A 202 -26.31 11.24 29.88
N HIS A 203 -25.47 12.18 29.44
CA HIS A 203 -25.34 13.52 30.03
C HIS A 203 -25.02 14.58 28.96
N PRO A 204 -25.96 14.95 28.14
CA PRO A 204 -25.74 15.87 27.01
C PRO A 204 -25.32 17.30 27.38
N GLU A 205 -25.34 17.65 28.67
CA GLU A 205 -25.03 19.02 29.17
C GLU A 205 -23.57 19.20 29.58
N LYS A 206 -22.73 18.16 29.55
CA LYS A 206 -21.35 18.24 30.01
C LYS A 206 -20.38 17.98 28.85
N ASP A 207 -19.16 18.51 28.98
CA ASP A 207 -18.09 18.29 28.02
C ASP A 207 -17.44 16.94 28.31
N PHE A 208 -17.81 15.90 27.54
CA PHE A 208 -17.50 14.50 27.83
C PHE A 208 -16.43 13.87 26.95
N PHE A 209 -15.67 14.66 26.25
CA PHE A 209 -14.50 14.16 25.55
C PHE A 209 -13.31 14.07 26.49
N LEU A 210 -13.44 13.18 27.47
CA LEU A 210 -12.42 12.89 28.47
C LEU A 210 -11.74 11.56 28.11
N LEU A 211 -10.42 11.55 28.11
CA LEU A 211 -9.62 10.33 28.07
C LEU A 211 -9.20 10.01 29.50
N MET A 212 -9.63 8.88 30.04
CA MET A 212 -9.43 8.52 31.46
C MET A 212 -7.97 8.13 31.74
N GLY A 213 -7.30 8.87 32.64
CA GLY A 213 -5.98 8.55 33.17
C GLY A 213 -5.99 7.46 34.27
N GLU A 214 -4.83 6.88 34.59
CA GLU A 214 -4.70 5.87 35.67
C GLU A 214 -4.89 6.45 37.07
N ASP A 215 -4.46 7.70 37.29
CA ASP A 215 -4.45 8.39 38.59
C ASP A 215 -5.67 9.28 38.80
N GLN A 216 -6.81 9.00 38.22
CA GLN A 216 -8.06 9.79 38.27
C GLN A 216 -7.98 11.21 37.67
N GLU A 217 -6.90 11.59 37.03
CA GLU A 217 -6.81 12.81 36.23
C GLU A 217 -7.24 12.51 34.78
N ASP A 218 -8.50 12.82 34.49
CA ASP A 218 -9.03 12.72 33.14
C ASP A 218 -8.42 13.80 32.25
N ILE A 219 -7.93 13.40 31.08
CA ILE A 219 -7.45 14.36 30.08
C ILE A 219 -8.66 14.89 29.29
N ASN A 220 -9.00 16.15 29.47
CA ASN A 220 -10.04 16.79 28.68
C ASN A 220 -9.52 17.10 27.27
N LEU A 221 -9.94 16.30 26.31
CA LEU A 221 -9.48 16.40 24.92
C LEU A 221 -9.96 17.70 24.25
N THR A 222 -11.14 18.21 24.61
CA THR A 222 -11.65 19.49 24.07
C THR A 222 -10.79 20.65 24.52
N LEU A 223 -10.38 20.68 25.81
CA LEU A 223 -9.50 21.73 26.34
C LEU A 223 -8.08 21.65 25.79
N ASN A 224 -7.56 20.43 25.62
CA ASN A 224 -6.16 20.24 25.19
C ASN A 224 -5.98 20.32 23.67
N PHE A 225 -6.92 19.82 22.88
CA PHE A 225 -6.79 19.67 21.40
C PHE A 225 -7.89 20.40 20.62
N GLY A 226 -8.87 21.01 21.31
CA GLY A 226 -9.96 21.74 20.70
C GLY A 226 -11.14 20.85 20.24
N ILE A 227 -12.27 21.46 19.94
CA ILE A 227 -13.53 20.78 19.60
C ILE A 227 -13.45 20.01 18.28
N ILE A 228 -12.57 20.42 17.37
CA ILE A 228 -12.42 19.79 16.04
C ILE A 228 -11.86 18.37 16.15
N SER A 229 -11.17 18.05 17.23
CA SER A 229 -10.61 16.71 17.49
C SER A 229 -11.65 15.67 17.93
N ASN A 230 -12.92 16.06 18.08
CA ASN A 230 -13.95 15.20 18.67
C ASN A 230 -15.11 14.94 17.71
N GLU A 231 -15.69 13.75 17.78
CA GLU A 231 -16.86 13.33 17.01
C GLU A 231 -17.77 12.47 17.91
N MET A 232 -19.11 12.52 17.72
CA MET A 232 -20.05 11.85 18.62
C MET A 232 -20.28 10.38 18.26
N SER A 233 -20.08 10.03 17.02
CA SER A 233 -20.31 8.67 16.53
C SER A 233 -19.53 8.39 15.25
N LYS A 234 -19.22 7.12 15.00
CA LYS A 234 -18.53 6.70 13.78
C LYS A 234 -18.94 5.29 13.36
N LYS A 235 -19.02 5.06 12.04
CA LYS A 235 -19.16 3.72 11.49
C LYS A 235 -17.92 2.90 11.83
N ILE A 236 -18.11 1.70 12.38
CA ILE A 236 -17.03 0.79 12.73
C ILE A 236 -16.62 0.00 11.49
N GLU A 237 -15.33 0.07 11.10
CA GLU A 237 -14.83 -0.55 9.88
C GLU A 237 -13.56 -1.38 10.12
N LEU A 238 -12.84 -1.12 11.22
CA LEU A 238 -11.58 -1.79 11.54
C LEU A 238 -11.43 -1.96 13.06
N ILE A 239 -10.93 -3.11 13.46
CA ILE A 239 -10.45 -3.36 14.83
C ILE A 239 -8.95 -3.50 14.77
N VAL A 240 -8.23 -2.71 15.58
CA VAL A 240 -6.79 -2.82 15.78
C VAL A 240 -6.53 -3.28 17.20
N GLU A 241 -5.98 -4.45 17.35
CA GLU A 241 -5.55 -5.00 18.63
C GLU A 241 -4.07 -4.70 18.86
N LEU A 242 -3.79 -3.89 19.88
CA LEU A 242 -2.44 -3.53 20.30
C LEU A 242 -1.99 -4.49 21.38
N GLU A 243 -0.96 -5.27 21.13
CA GLU A 243 -0.44 -6.20 22.13
C GLU A 243 1.04 -5.96 22.41
N PRO A 244 1.51 -6.14 23.64
CA PRO A 244 2.93 -6.10 23.95
C PRO A 244 3.72 -7.08 23.08
N TRP A 245 4.90 -6.66 22.62
CA TRP A 245 5.75 -7.52 21.80
C TRP A 245 6.10 -8.84 22.49
N GLN A 246 5.97 -9.94 21.76
CA GLN A 246 6.32 -11.28 22.22
C GLN A 246 7.32 -11.92 21.24
N ASP A 247 8.55 -12.22 21.72
CA ASP A 247 9.63 -12.75 20.85
C ASP A 247 9.30 -14.10 20.19
N LYS A 248 8.45 -14.89 20.81
CA LYS A 248 8.07 -16.24 20.32
C LYS A 248 6.79 -16.25 19.49
N LYS A 249 6.04 -15.13 19.43
CA LYS A 249 4.80 -15.05 18.67
C LYS A 249 5.09 -14.74 17.21
N PHE A 250 4.44 -15.49 16.32
CA PHE A 250 4.48 -15.19 14.90
C PHE A 250 3.47 -14.07 14.59
N TYR A 251 3.97 -12.96 14.08
CA TYR A 251 3.15 -11.87 13.56
C TYR A 251 3.07 -11.99 12.04
N ASP A 252 1.91 -11.72 11.47
CA ASP A 252 1.73 -11.73 10.02
C ASP A 252 2.75 -10.79 9.35
N ARG A 253 3.45 -11.31 8.35
CA ARG A 253 4.46 -10.59 7.56
C ARG A 253 4.04 -10.38 6.12
N LEU A 254 3.03 -11.12 5.66
CA LEU A 254 2.59 -11.08 4.28
C LEU A 254 1.34 -10.23 4.11
N GLY A 255 0.44 -10.19 5.10
CA GLY A 255 -0.82 -9.47 5.03
C GLY A 255 -1.85 -10.13 4.11
N LEU A 256 -1.72 -11.46 3.90
CA LEU A 256 -2.60 -12.25 3.03
C LEU A 256 -3.79 -12.82 3.80
N ASP A 257 -3.58 -13.19 5.08
CA ASP A 257 -4.61 -13.76 5.92
C ASP A 257 -5.45 -12.63 6.53
N GLU A 258 -6.75 -12.65 6.25
CA GLU A 258 -7.68 -11.69 6.82
C GLU A 258 -8.39 -12.31 8.01
N VAL A 259 -8.24 -11.67 9.17
CA VAL A 259 -8.90 -12.04 10.42
C VAL A 259 -10.08 -11.10 10.63
N TYR A 260 -11.21 -11.67 11.06
CA TYR A 260 -12.43 -10.93 11.36
C TYR A 260 -12.88 -11.23 12.78
N GLU A 261 -13.47 -10.23 13.42
CA GLU A 261 -14.15 -10.36 14.70
C GLU A 261 -15.62 -9.97 14.52
N GLU A 262 -16.53 -10.79 15.04
CA GLU A 262 -17.97 -10.57 14.90
C GLU A 262 -18.50 -9.63 15.98
N ILE A 263 -19.20 -8.59 15.57
CA ILE A 263 -19.97 -7.69 16.44
C ILE A 263 -21.41 -7.68 15.91
N LEU A 264 -22.38 -8.12 16.71
CA LEU A 264 -23.78 -8.26 16.29
C LEU A 264 -23.95 -9.05 14.98
N ASP A 265 -23.17 -10.12 14.79
CA ASP A 265 -23.11 -10.97 13.59
C ASP A 265 -22.53 -10.26 12.33
N TYR A 266 -21.96 -9.08 12.50
CA TYR A 266 -21.22 -8.39 11.42
C TYR A 266 -19.74 -8.69 11.53
N PRO A 267 -19.10 -9.25 10.50
CA PRO A 267 -17.66 -9.48 10.49
C PRO A 267 -16.91 -8.16 10.27
N ILE A 268 -16.21 -7.70 11.30
CA ILE A 268 -15.34 -6.53 11.24
C ILE A 268 -13.89 -7.00 11.11
N LYS A 269 -13.16 -6.43 10.16
CA LYS A 269 -11.75 -6.77 9.95
C LYS A 269 -10.93 -6.44 11.19
N LYS A 270 -10.07 -7.38 11.59
CA LYS A 270 -9.20 -7.27 12.76
C LYS A 270 -7.73 -7.37 12.35
N ILE A 271 -6.91 -6.45 12.86
CA ILE A 271 -5.45 -6.43 12.68
C ILE A 271 -4.80 -6.44 14.06
N THR A 272 -3.81 -7.30 14.28
CA THR A 272 -3.05 -7.35 15.53
C THR A 272 -1.68 -6.71 15.31
N LEU A 273 -1.41 -5.61 16.00
CA LEU A 273 -0.16 -4.85 15.91
C LEU A 273 0.67 -5.03 17.19
N PRO A 274 1.93 -5.47 17.05
CA PRO A 274 2.84 -5.57 18.18
C PRO A 274 3.34 -4.20 18.64
N ALA A 275 3.10 -3.87 19.91
CA ALA A 275 3.60 -2.68 20.55
C ALA A 275 4.98 -2.93 21.15
N ARG A 276 5.99 -2.17 20.76
CA ARG A 276 7.30 -2.10 21.40
C ARG A 276 7.54 -0.71 21.97
N LYS A 277 8.24 -0.62 23.09
CA LYS A 277 8.68 0.65 23.66
C LYS A 277 9.52 1.42 22.63
N GLY A 278 9.25 2.70 22.45
CA GLY A 278 9.95 3.57 21.50
C GLY A 278 9.48 3.52 20.04
N ARG A 279 8.41 2.78 19.73
CA ARG A 279 7.78 2.77 18.40
C ARG A 279 6.57 3.70 18.36
N ASN A 280 6.46 4.44 17.28
CA ASN A 280 5.26 5.24 16.98
C ASN A 280 4.16 4.34 16.40
N LEU A 281 3.21 3.96 17.26
CA LEU A 281 2.09 3.12 16.84
C LEU A 281 1.08 3.88 15.98
N ALA A 282 0.97 5.20 16.14
CA ALA A 282 0.01 6.00 15.38
C ALA A 282 0.24 5.87 13.87
N VAL A 283 1.50 5.94 13.40
CA VAL A 283 1.83 5.80 11.98
C VAL A 283 1.45 4.42 11.43
N VAL A 284 1.63 3.36 12.23
CA VAL A 284 1.27 2.00 11.82
C VAL A 284 -0.25 1.84 11.77
N ILE A 285 -0.99 2.44 12.72
CA ILE A 285 -2.47 2.44 12.73
C ILE A 285 -3.00 3.24 11.53
N GLU A 286 -2.45 4.40 11.24
CA GLU A 286 -2.75 5.19 10.05
C GLU A 286 -2.57 4.38 8.76
N THR A 287 -1.43 3.72 8.65
CA THR A 287 -1.12 2.85 7.51
C THR A 287 -2.10 1.69 7.39
N ALA A 288 -2.45 1.05 8.52
CA ALA A 288 -3.43 -0.03 8.57
C ALA A 288 -4.82 0.43 8.11
N ALA A 289 -5.24 1.63 8.49
CA ALA A 289 -6.50 2.22 8.05
C ALA A 289 -6.50 2.49 6.54
N ILE A 290 -5.43 3.10 6.00
CA ILE A 290 -5.31 3.38 4.56
C ILE A 290 -5.27 2.06 3.76
N ASP A 291 -4.43 1.09 4.16
CA ASP A 291 -4.33 -0.23 3.50
C ASP A 291 -5.66 -0.99 3.52
N SER A 292 -6.37 -0.96 4.66
CA SER A 292 -7.69 -1.58 4.77
C SER A 292 -8.71 -0.93 3.82
N ARG A 293 -8.69 0.39 3.69
CA ARG A 293 -9.55 1.12 2.73
C ARG A 293 -9.21 0.77 1.29
N LEU A 294 -7.92 0.69 0.94
CA LEU A 294 -7.49 0.29 -0.41
C LEU A 294 -7.92 -1.14 -0.74
N LYS A 295 -7.83 -2.07 0.22
CA LYS A 295 -8.31 -3.44 0.05
C LYS A 295 -9.83 -3.49 -0.21
N LEU A 296 -10.63 -2.67 0.47
CA LEU A 296 -12.07 -2.52 0.18
C LEU A 296 -12.34 -1.98 -1.24
N LEU A 297 -11.43 -1.18 -1.79
CA LEU A 297 -11.49 -0.70 -3.17
C LEU A 297 -10.90 -1.68 -4.20
N GLY A 298 -10.49 -2.88 -3.77
CA GLY A 298 -9.93 -3.93 -4.63
C GLY A 298 -8.41 -3.85 -4.85
N VAL A 299 -7.72 -2.93 -4.19
CA VAL A 299 -6.25 -2.79 -4.29
C VAL A 299 -5.60 -3.56 -3.13
N ASN A 300 -4.93 -4.67 -3.42
CA ASN A 300 -4.24 -5.51 -2.43
C ASN A 300 -2.75 -5.59 -2.75
N SER A 301 -1.93 -4.82 -2.02
CA SER A 301 -0.48 -4.72 -2.18
C SER A 301 0.23 -6.06 -1.99
N ALA A 302 -0.18 -6.83 -0.98
CA ALA A 302 0.42 -8.14 -0.67
C ALA A 302 0.20 -9.16 -1.79
N LYS A 303 -1.02 -9.21 -2.33
CA LYS A 303 -1.36 -10.09 -3.46
C LYS A 303 -0.55 -9.73 -4.71
N TYR A 304 -0.51 -8.45 -5.06
CA TYR A 304 0.28 -7.97 -6.19
C TYR A 304 1.77 -8.31 -6.04
N PHE A 305 2.35 -8.09 -4.86
CA PHE A 305 3.73 -8.44 -4.55
C PHE A 305 4.01 -9.94 -4.75
N MET A 306 3.11 -10.80 -4.30
CA MET A 306 3.26 -12.25 -4.45
C MET A 306 3.20 -12.70 -5.92
N GLU A 307 2.23 -12.20 -6.68
CA GLU A 307 2.08 -12.51 -8.10
C GLU A 307 3.32 -12.09 -8.90
N GLU A 308 3.81 -10.88 -8.67
CA GLU A 308 4.99 -10.34 -9.33
C GLU A 308 6.28 -11.07 -8.92
N SER A 309 6.42 -11.40 -7.63
CA SER A 309 7.54 -12.20 -7.13
C SER A 309 7.57 -13.59 -7.76
N GLN A 310 6.42 -14.25 -7.89
CA GLN A 310 6.31 -15.55 -8.57
C GLN A 310 6.69 -15.45 -10.05
N ARG A 311 6.26 -14.39 -10.73
CA ARG A 311 6.63 -14.13 -12.14
C ARG A 311 8.15 -14.04 -12.29
N ILE A 312 8.81 -13.24 -11.46
CA ILE A 312 10.28 -13.07 -11.48
C ILE A 312 10.99 -14.41 -11.20
N ILE A 313 10.50 -15.20 -10.24
CA ILE A 313 11.07 -16.52 -9.94
C ILE A 313 10.91 -17.48 -11.12
N MET A 314 9.75 -17.51 -11.77
CA MET A 314 9.51 -18.35 -12.94
C MET A 314 10.41 -17.95 -14.11
N GLU A 315 10.58 -16.66 -14.36
CA GLU A 315 11.50 -16.15 -15.39
C GLU A 315 12.95 -16.56 -15.10
N LYS A 316 13.42 -16.40 -13.84
CA LYS A 316 14.77 -16.86 -13.44
C LYS A 316 14.95 -18.36 -13.62
N ARG A 317 13.96 -19.18 -13.23
CA ARG A 317 14.00 -20.65 -13.43
C ARG A 317 13.99 -21.03 -14.90
N ALA A 318 13.23 -20.32 -15.73
CA ALA A 318 13.22 -20.55 -17.17
C ALA A 318 14.56 -20.18 -17.83
N ARG A 319 15.24 -19.11 -17.37
CA ARG A 319 16.60 -18.74 -17.80
C ARG A 319 17.62 -19.84 -17.39
N LYS A 320 17.58 -20.28 -16.12
CA LYS A 320 18.46 -21.36 -15.63
C LYS A 320 18.28 -22.69 -16.38
N LYS A 321 17.04 -23.07 -16.73
CA LYS A 321 16.77 -24.27 -17.55
C LYS A 321 17.31 -24.17 -18.98
N ARG A 322 17.53 -22.94 -19.48
CA ARG A 322 18.13 -22.68 -20.80
C ARG A 322 19.67 -22.68 -20.75
N GLY A 323 20.28 -23.01 -19.61
CA GLY A 323 21.74 -23.04 -19.45
C GLY A 323 22.38 -21.66 -19.26
N GLU A 324 21.58 -20.63 -18.97
CA GLU A 324 22.07 -19.29 -18.62
C GLU A 324 22.55 -19.34 -17.16
N ASP A 325 23.79 -19.85 -16.96
CA ASP A 325 24.36 -19.98 -15.62
C ASP A 325 24.82 -18.60 -15.11
N MET A 326 24.35 -18.23 -13.92
CA MET A 326 24.52 -16.87 -13.38
C MET A 326 25.80 -16.69 -12.53
N ASP A 327 26.68 -17.68 -12.46
CA ASP A 327 27.86 -17.65 -11.57
C ASP A 327 29.11 -16.97 -12.19
N GLU A 328 29.16 -16.76 -13.50
CA GLU A 328 30.13 -15.86 -14.12
C GLU A 328 29.40 -14.64 -14.67
N LYS A 329 29.93 -13.43 -14.44
CA LYS A 329 29.42 -12.18 -15.01
C LYS A 329 29.54 -12.22 -16.56
N LYS A 330 28.59 -12.92 -17.21
CA LYS A 330 28.52 -13.08 -18.67
C LYS A 330 27.23 -12.43 -19.18
N LEU A 331 27.33 -11.54 -20.12
CA LEU A 331 26.20 -10.93 -20.82
C LEU A 331 26.06 -11.54 -22.20
N SER A 332 24.91 -12.18 -22.54
CA SER A 332 24.69 -12.74 -23.87
C SER A 332 24.63 -11.62 -24.93
N MET A 333 25.15 -11.91 -26.13
CA MET A 333 25.04 -10.98 -27.26
C MET A 333 23.57 -10.74 -27.67
N GLU A 334 22.68 -11.70 -27.46
CA GLU A 334 21.23 -11.54 -27.70
C GLU A 334 20.64 -10.45 -26.79
N GLU A 335 20.95 -10.49 -25.51
CA GLU A 335 20.48 -9.48 -24.54
C GLU A 335 21.11 -8.11 -24.79
N PHE A 336 22.41 -8.09 -25.09
CA PHE A 336 23.13 -6.88 -25.40
C PHE A 336 22.52 -6.12 -26.60
N VAL A 337 22.24 -6.83 -27.70
CA VAL A 337 21.64 -6.24 -28.89
C VAL A 337 20.18 -5.84 -28.64
N ARG A 338 19.41 -6.64 -27.91
CA ARG A 338 18.01 -6.35 -27.59
C ARG A 338 17.85 -5.02 -26.83
N VAL A 339 18.75 -4.75 -25.90
CA VAL A 339 18.68 -3.53 -25.05
C VAL A 339 19.23 -2.31 -25.77
N ASN A 340 20.23 -2.49 -26.62
CA ASN A 340 20.87 -1.40 -27.38
C ASN A 340 20.21 -1.21 -28.76
N ASN A 341 19.03 -0.61 -28.79
CA ASN A 341 18.20 -0.42 -30.01
C ASN A 341 18.92 0.31 -31.18
N GLY A 342 20.06 0.94 -30.95
CA GLY A 342 20.88 1.59 -31.97
C GLY A 342 21.81 0.62 -32.71
N LEU A 343 21.79 -0.67 -32.41
CA LEU A 343 22.62 -1.68 -33.05
C LEU A 343 21.81 -2.57 -34.00
N GLU A 344 22.23 -2.63 -35.28
CA GLU A 344 21.67 -3.52 -36.31
C GLU A 344 22.58 -4.73 -36.54
N ILE A 345 22.00 -5.92 -36.64
CA ILE A 345 22.77 -7.15 -36.89
C ILE A 345 23.01 -7.30 -38.37
N LEU A 346 24.26 -7.25 -38.80
CA LEU A 346 24.66 -7.47 -40.20
C LEU A 346 25.01 -8.94 -40.49
N TYR A 347 25.73 -9.59 -39.56
CA TYR A 347 26.17 -10.99 -39.70
C TYR A 347 26.11 -11.68 -38.34
N GLY A 348 25.95 -13.01 -38.35
CA GLY A 348 26.08 -13.85 -37.17
C GLY A 348 24.85 -13.89 -36.27
N LYS A 349 23.64 -13.62 -36.81
CA LYS A 349 22.37 -13.64 -36.03
C LYS A 349 22.16 -14.98 -35.29
N ASP A 350 22.54 -16.11 -35.88
CA ASP A 350 22.35 -17.42 -35.29
C ASP A 350 23.28 -17.70 -34.10
N TYR A 351 24.35 -16.92 -33.94
CA TYR A 351 25.35 -17.09 -32.90
C TYR A 351 25.15 -16.17 -31.68
N LEU A 352 24.09 -15.37 -31.65
CA LEU A 352 23.82 -14.39 -30.57
C LEU A 352 23.67 -15.05 -29.18
N LYS A 353 23.12 -16.25 -29.13
CA LYS A 353 22.88 -17.00 -27.89
C LYS A 353 24.14 -17.70 -27.36
N GLU A 354 25.09 -18.00 -28.24
CA GLU A 354 26.29 -18.76 -27.92
C GLU A 354 27.49 -17.85 -27.59
N ASN A 355 27.40 -16.56 -27.93
CA ASN A 355 28.45 -15.58 -27.66
C ASN A 355 28.11 -14.69 -26.48
N TYR A 356 29.08 -14.49 -25.62
CA TYR A 356 28.95 -13.74 -24.39
C TYR A 356 30.00 -12.65 -24.29
N ILE A 357 29.60 -11.49 -23.77
CA ILE A 357 30.48 -10.41 -23.34
C ILE A 357 30.89 -10.73 -21.91
N THR A 358 32.18 -10.70 -21.62
CA THR A 358 32.76 -10.98 -20.29
C THR A 358 33.57 -9.80 -19.75
N SER A 359 33.65 -8.71 -20.49
CA SER A 359 34.44 -7.52 -20.19
C SER A 359 33.68 -6.25 -20.58
N THR A 360 33.96 -5.16 -19.88
CA THR A 360 33.45 -3.82 -20.24
C THR A 360 34.23 -3.17 -21.38
N SER A 361 35.30 -3.82 -21.86
CA SER A 361 36.22 -3.24 -22.83
C SER A 361 35.58 -3.11 -24.22
N ILE A 362 35.68 -1.92 -24.79
CA ILE A 362 35.38 -1.64 -26.20
C ILE A 362 36.65 -1.03 -26.80
N THR A 363 37.27 -1.75 -27.73
CA THR A 363 38.58 -1.36 -28.27
C THR A 363 38.51 -1.13 -29.77
N ARG A 364 39.38 -0.26 -30.27
CA ARG A 364 39.65 -0.10 -31.70
C ARG A 364 40.83 -0.99 -32.06
N PRO A 365 40.66 -1.99 -32.95
CA PRO A 365 41.67 -3.02 -33.18
C PRO A 365 42.81 -2.57 -34.14
N ALA A 366 43.18 -1.27 -34.14
CA ALA A 366 44.16 -0.73 -35.05
C ALA A 366 45.49 -1.47 -35.02
N MET A 367 46.03 -1.76 -33.85
CA MET A 367 47.31 -2.48 -33.71
C MET A 367 47.21 -3.97 -34.13
N ALA A 368 46.09 -4.60 -33.84
CA ALA A 368 45.83 -5.98 -34.26
C ALA A 368 45.69 -6.07 -35.78
N LEU A 369 44.96 -5.14 -36.40
CA LEU A 369 44.83 -5.08 -37.86
C LEU A 369 46.10 -4.67 -38.59
N SER A 370 47.03 -3.98 -37.94
CA SER A 370 48.34 -3.63 -38.50
C SER A 370 49.37 -4.79 -38.46
N GLY A 371 49.02 -5.89 -37.85
CA GLY A 371 49.90 -7.04 -37.70
C GLY A 371 50.80 -7.00 -36.47
N TYR A 372 50.66 -5.99 -35.60
CA TYR A 372 51.31 -5.96 -34.30
C TYR A 372 50.52 -6.78 -33.31
N PHE A 373 51.03 -7.96 -32.99
CA PHE A 373 50.36 -8.91 -32.09
C PHE A 373 51.22 -9.11 -30.86
N ASN A 374 50.67 -8.89 -29.70
CA ASN A 374 51.31 -9.32 -28.46
C ASN A 374 50.97 -10.79 -28.22
N LEU A 375 51.95 -11.69 -28.45
CA LEU A 375 51.73 -13.14 -28.49
C LEU A 375 51.69 -13.82 -27.08
N GLU A 376 52.08 -13.10 -26.02
CA GLU A 376 52.34 -13.74 -24.72
C GLU A 376 51.24 -13.52 -23.66
N GLU A 377 50.28 -12.65 -23.88
CA GLU A 377 49.20 -12.44 -22.93
C GLU A 377 47.83 -12.53 -23.62
N GLU A 378 46.91 -13.30 -23.03
CA GLU A 378 45.47 -13.12 -23.20
C GLU A 378 45.10 -11.73 -22.65
N THR A 379 45.53 -10.67 -23.33
CA THR A 379 45.32 -9.33 -22.87
C THR A 379 43.82 -9.04 -22.84
N TYR A 380 43.38 -8.34 -21.81
CA TYR A 380 42.02 -7.85 -21.58
C TYR A 380 41.39 -7.21 -22.85
N GLU A 381 42.23 -6.60 -23.70
CA GLU A 381 41.81 -5.96 -24.94
C GLU A 381 41.22 -6.91 -25.99
N ASN A 382 41.65 -8.16 -26.02
CA ASN A 382 41.20 -9.14 -27.02
C ASN A 382 39.84 -9.79 -26.66
N LYS A 383 39.37 -9.63 -25.41
CA LYS A 383 38.11 -10.20 -24.92
C LYS A 383 36.94 -9.21 -25.04
N GLY A 384 37.19 -7.95 -25.42
CA GLY A 384 36.22 -6.89 -25.55
C GLY A 384 35.53 -6.80 -26.93
N LEU A 385 34.54 -5.94 -27.01
CA LEU A 385 33.88 -5.59 -28.27
C LEU A 385 34.86 -4.82 -29.16
N GLN A 386 34.93 -5.16 -30.47
CA GLN A 386 35.85 -4.55 -31.42
C GLN A 386 35.14 -3.48 -32.23
N LEU A 387 35.48 -2.20 -32.06
CA LEU A 387 34.88 -1.10 -32.82
C LEU A 387 35.74 -0.77 -34.05
N ILE A 388 35.14 -0.91 -35.22
CA ILE A 388 35.78 -0.57 -36.50
C ILE A 388 35.15 0.71 -37.07
N THR A 389 36.01 1.63 -37.49
CA THR A 389 35.64 2.88 -38.15
C THR A 389 36.13 2.88 -39.59
N ASN A 390 35.89 3.97 -40.34
CA ASN A 390 36.44 4.18 -41.68
C ASN A 390 37.98 4.11 -41.70
N ILE A 391 38.64 4.56 -40.64
CA ILE A 391 40.11 4.59 -40.57
C ILE A 391 40.70 3.20 -40.62
N GLU A 392 40.17 2.23 -39.87
CA GLU A 392 40.62 0.87 -39.89
C GLU A 392 40.37 0.19 -41.25
N LEU A 393 39.24 0.49 -41.90
CA LEU A 393 38.96 -0.07 -43.23
C LEU A 393 39.84 0.56 -44.33
N GLU A 394 40.03 1.87 -44.35
CA GLU A 394 40.93 2.56 -45.27
C GLU A 394 42.38 2.05 -45.14
N TYR A 395 42.83 1.82 -43.90
CA TYR A 395 44.13 1.23 -43.67
C TYR A 395 44.24 -0.17 -44.28
N LEU A 396 43.25 -1.06 -44.07
CA LEU A 396 43.21 -2.39 -44.64
C LEU A 396 43.19 -2.38 -46.16
N GLU A 397 42.52 -1.45 -46.80
CA GLU A 397 42.46 -1.29 -48.26
C GLU A 397 43.81 -0.90 -48.87
N GLN A 398 44.62 -0.15 -48.13
CA GLN A 398 45.96 0.27 -48.57
C GLN A 398 47.01 -0.86 -48.48
N LEU A 399 46.73 -1.93 -47.70
CA LEU A 399 47.66 -3.04 -47.57
C LEU A 399 47.67 -3.93 -48.81
N PRO A 400 48.86 -4.47 -49.23
CA PRO A 400 48.96 -5.53 -50.21
C PRO A 400 48.08 -6.73 -49.81
N PHE A 401 47.41 -7.34 -50.79
CA PHE A 401 46.42 -8.41 -50.55
C PHE A 401 46.92 -9.52 -49.60
N ASN A 402 48.16 -10.02 -49.86
CA ASN A 402 48.73 -11.10 -49.00
C ASN A 402 48.97 -10.64 -47.56
N LYS A 403 49.42 -9.41 -47.36
CA LYS A 403 49.64 -8.87 -46.01
C LYS A 403 48.33 -8.59 -45.29
N ARG A 404 47.36 -8.05 -46.01
CA ARG A 404 45.98 -7.84 -45.45
C ARG A 404 45.36 -9.16 -45.04
N LYS A 405 45.47 -10.21 -45.87
CA LYS A 405 44.94 -11.52 -45.57
C LYS A 405 45.58 -12.14 -44.30
N GLU A 406 46.90 -12.11 -44.22
CA GLU A 406 47.66 -12.57 -43.05
C GLU A 406 47.22 -11.86 -41.76
N ASN A 407 47.08 -10.54 -41.80
CA ASN A 407 46.71 -9.73 -40.67
C ASN A 407 45.26 -10.03 -40.24
N LEU A 408 44.34 -10.17 -41.21
CA LEU A 408 42.94 -10.50 -40.91
C LEU A 408 42.76 -11.93 -40.34
N GLU A 409 43.44 -12.94 -40.93
CA GLU A 409 43.39 -14.31 -40.40
C GLU A 409 43.84 -14.34 -38.92
N LYS A 410 44.90 -13.61 -38.61
CA LYS A 410 45.41 -13.51 -37.25
C LYS A 410 44.47 -12.74 -36.32
N PHE A 411 43.86 -11.62 -36.78
CA PHE A 411 42.83 -10.90 -36.02
C PHE A 411 41.64 -11.78 -35.71
N PHE A 412 41.15 -12.56 -36.67
CA PHE A 412 40.00 -13.48 -36.45
C PHE A 412 40.32 -14.67 -35.61
N SER A 413 41.61 -15.03 -35.40
CA SER A 413 42.00 -16.07 -34.45
C SER A 413 41.77 -15.71 -32.99
N TYR A 414 41.59 -14.41 -32.67
CA TYR A 414 41.28 -13.96 -31.31
C TYR A 414 39.84 -14.22 -30.92
N ASN A 415 39.66 -14.52 -29.64
CA ASN A 415 38.32 -14.75 -29.10
C ASN A 415 37.70 -13.46 -28.58
N PHE A 416 37.01 -12.72 -29.45
CA PHE A 416 36.21 -11.54 -29.10
C PHE A 416 34.72 -11.76 -29.41
N PRO A 417 33.78 -11.14 -28.64
CA PRO A 417 32.32 -11.39 -28.75
C PRO A 417 31.73 -10.92 -30.08
N SER A 418 32.08 -9.73 -30.53
CA SER A 418 31.55 -9.15 -31.76
C SER A 418 32.40 -7.99 -32.29
N ILE A 419 32.15 -7.66 -33.55
CA ILE A 419 32.63 -6.45 -34.21
C ILE A 419 31.47 -5.46 -34.32
N ILE A 420 31.71 -4.18 -34.03
CA ILE A 420 30.74 -3.11 -34.17
C ILE A 420 31.29 -2.14 -35.23
N LEU A 421 30.52 -1.92 -36.29
CA LEU A 421 30.83 -0.93 -37.32
C LEU A 421 30.21 0.41 -36.91
N CYS A 422 31.02 1.47 -36.96
CA CYS A 422 30.59 2.82 -36.65
C CYS A 422 30.00 3.50 -37.91
N GLY A 423 28.66 3.53 -38.02
CA GLY A 423 27.95 4.08 -39.16
C GLY A 423 27.85 3.14 -40.38
N ASP A 424 27.60 3.71 -41.55
CA ASP A 424 27.32 2.98 -42.79
C ASP A 424 28.59 2.51 -43.52
N LEU A 425 29.40 1.68 -42.85
CA LEU A 425 30.63 1.15 -43.41
C LEU A 425 30.35 -0.13 -44.21
N LYS A 426 31.06 -0.28 -45.36
CA LYS A 426 31.04 -1.50 -46.19
C LYS A 426 32.30 -2.30 -45.95
N LEU A 427 32.15 -3.54 -45.50
CA LEU A 427 33.28 -4.45 -45.30
C LEU A 427 33.81 -4.97 -46.64
N PRO A 428 35.15 -5.09 -46.80
CA PRO A 428 35.77 -5.77 -47.94
C PRO A 428 35.33 -7.26 -48.02
N GLU A 429 35.35 -7.86 -49.23
CA GLU A 429 34.87 -9.22 -49.42
C GLU A 429 35.70 -10.26 -48.68
N ASP A 430 37.01 -10.10 -48.62
CA ASP A 430 37.93 -10.96 -47.84
C ASP A 430 37.61 -10.88 -46.34
N PHE A 431 37.27 -9.69 -45.83
CA PHE A 431 36.82 -9.52 -44.42
C PHE A 431 35.50 -10.26 -44.17
N LYS A 432 34.54 -10.11 -45.09
CA LYS A 432 33.20 -10.79 -44.97
C LYS A 432 33.37 -12.33 -45.01
N ALA A 433 34.27 -12.85 -45.81
CA ALA A 433 34.53 -14.29 -45.88
C ALA A 433 35.03 -14.80 -44.52
N LEU A 434 35.99 -14.11 -43.89
CA LEU A 434 36.51 -14.49 -42.59
C LEU A 434 35.51 -14.34 -41.44
N VAL A 435 34.62 -13.30 -41.50
CA VAL A 435 33.51 -13.18 -40.56
C VAL A 435 32.60 -14.42 -40.55
N LYS A 436 32.26 -14.92 -41.77
CA LYS A 436 31.43 -16.13 -41.92
C LYS A 436 32.16 -17.41 -41.49
N GLU A 437 33.41 -17.56 -41.89
CA GLU A 437 34.23 -18.73 -41.56
C GLU A 437 34.45 -18.85 -40.05
N ASN A 438 34.74 -17.75 -39.36
CA ASN A 438 34.98 -17.74 -37.92
C ASN A 438 33.72 -17.53 -37.08
N LYS A 439 32.52 -17.59 -37.69
CA LYS A 439 31.20 -17.45 -37.02
C LYS A 439 31.08 -16.21 -36.14
N LYS A 440 31.68 -15.11 -36.57
CA LYS A 440 31.70 -13.86 -35.78
C LYS A 440 30.41 -13.05 -35.99
N ILE A 441 30.01 -12.36 -34.93
CA ILE A 441 28.87 -11.42 -34.95
C ILE A 441 29.39 -10.05 -35.40
N VAL A 442 28.72 -9.43 -36.38
CA VAL A 442 28.98 -8.06 -36.81
C VAL A 442 27.71 -7.24 -36.67
N LEU A 443 27.84 -6.16 -35.93
CA LEU A 443 26.79 -5.20 -35.66
C LEU A 443 27.11 -3.87 -36.36
N ARG A 444 26.10 -3.10 -36.70
CA ARG A 444 26.22 -1.71 -37.17
C ARG A 444 25.60 -0.78 -36.13
N SER A 445 26.32 0.26 -35.74
CA SER A 445 25.78 1.34 -34.93
C SER A 445 25.12 2.40 -35.82
N SER A 446 23.95 2.88 -35.45
CA SER A 446 23.29 4.03 -36.06
C SER A 446 24.04 5.34 -35.77
N GLU A 447 24.76 5.43 -34.65
CA GLU A 447 25.64 6.55 -34.31
C GLU A 447 26.94 6.47 -35.13
N LYS A 448 27.34 7.59 -35.73
CA LYS A 448 28.52 7.70 -36.62
C LYS A 448 29.78 8.19 -35.91
N THR A 449 29.64 8.66 -34.67
CA THR A 449 30.76 9.22 -33.91
C THR A 449 31.34 8.16 -32.99
N PRO A 450 32.56 7.66 -33.20
CA PRO A 450 33.14 6.55 -32.42
C PRO A 450 33.15 6.78 -30.92
N SER A 451 33.49 7.98 -30.45
CA SER A 451 33.51 8.33 -29.03
C SER A 451 32.11 8.23 -28.38
N ARG A 452 31.04 8.57 -29.11
CA ARG A 452 29.67 8.45 -28.63
C ARG A 452 29.21 6.98 -28.56
N VAL A 453 29.58 6.19 -29.59
CA VAL A 453 29.32 4.73 -29.57
C VAL A 453 29.99 4.09 -28.35
N ILE A 454 31.29 4.36 -28.15
CA ILE A 454 32.04 3.84 -27.00
C ILE A 454 31.38 4.29 -25.67
N ALA A 455 31.08 5.57 -25.52
CA ALA A 455 30.51 6.09 -24.27
C ALA A 455 29.14 5.46 -23.94
N SER A 456 28.26 5.35 -24.95
CA SER A 456 26.93 4.76 -24.77
C SER A 456 26.99 3.29 -24.38
N LEU A 457 27.81 2.50 -25.10
CA LEU A 457 27.91 1.07 -24.85
C LEU A 457 28.71 0.76 -23.58
N ASN A 458 29.77 1.53 -23.26
CA ASN A 458 30.50 1.40 -22.01
C ASN A 458 29.59 1.66 -20.81
N SER A 459 28.80 2.71 -20.83
CA SER A 459 27.86 3.01 -19.74
C SER A 459 26.93 1.82 -19.45
N TYR A 460 26.44 1.14 -20.48
CA TYR A 460 25.62 -0.07 -20.31
C TYR A 460 26.43 -1.26 -19.76
N LEU A 461 27.62 -1.55 -20.35
CA LEU A 461 28.46 -2.68 -19.91
C LEU A 461 28.94 -2.52 -18.46
N GLU A 462 29.35 -1.31 -18.10
CA GLU A 462 29.75 -0.98 -16.74
C GLU A 462 28.61 -1.19 -15.74
N GLN A 463 27.39 -0.88 -16.15
CA GLN A 463 26.22 -1.19 -15.32
C GLN A 463 26.00 -2.69 -15.13
N GLN A 464 26.26 -3.53 -16.15
CA GLN A 464 26.09 -4.97 -16.08
C GLN A 464 27.22 -5.67 -15.28
N PHE A 465 28.45 -5.18 -15.43
CA PHE A 465 29.65 -5.81 -14.82
C PHE A 465 30.09 -5.15 -13.51
N ALA A 466 29.42 -4.08 -13.07
CA ALA A 466 29.76 -3.39 -11.83
C ALA A 466 29.81 -4.35 -10.64
N GLU A 467 30.74 -4.09 -9.74
CA GLU A 467 30.77 -4.77 -8.44
C GLU A 467 29.51 -4.44 -7.67
N THR A 468 28.89 -5.48 -7.09
CA THR A 468 27.65 -5.33 -6.34
C THR A 468 27.75 -5.94 -4.95
N LEU A 469 27.13 -5.30 -3.98
CA LEU A 469 27.01 -5.74 -2.60
C LEU A 469 25.53 -5.67 -2.18
N THR A 470 25.02 -6.72 -1.55
CA THR A 470 23.67 -6.69 -0.98
C THR A 470 23.76 -6.61 0.53
N VAL A 471 23.07 -5.65 1.11
CA VAL A 471 23.06 -5.36 2.55
C VAL A 471 21.63 -5.40 3.10
N HIS A 472 21.45 -6.01 4.28
CA HIS A 472 20.18 -5.93 5.01
C HIS A 472 20.02 -4.58 5.67
N GLY A 473 18.92 -3.90 5.35
CA GLY A 473 18.61 -2.58 5.89
C GLY A 473 17.48 -1.90 5.14
N VAL A 474 17.17 -0.68 5.57
CA VAL A 474 16.22 0.20 4.88
C VAL A 474 17.00 1.37 4.30
N PHE A 475 16.83 1.62 3.03
CA PHE A 475 17.53 2.69 2.34
C PHE A 475 16.55 3.79 1.96
N LEU A 476 16.86 5.01 2.41
CA LEU A 476 16.02 6.19 2.28
C LEU A 476 16.79 7.33 1.61
N GLU A 477 16.07 8.21 0.94
CA GLU A 477 16.56 9.54 0.65
C GLU A 477 16.02 10.52 1.68
N MET A 478 16.94 11.18 2.40
CA MET A 478 16.64 12.14 3.46
C MET A 478 17.37 13.45 3.18
N TYR A 479 16.65 14.55 3.05
CA TYR A 479 17.22 15.88 2.74
C TYR A 479 18.20 15.88 1.55
N GLY A 480 17.95 15.02 0.55
CA GLY A 480 18.81 14.85 -0.61
C GLY A 480 19.97 13.87 -0.43
N LEU A 481 20.21 13.32 0.76
CA LEU A 481 21.25 12.32 1.06
C LEU A 481 20.67 10.90 1.04
N GLY A 482 21.45 9.92 0.54
CA GLY A 482 21.10 8.51 0.67
C GLY A 482 21.58 7.94 2.00
N VAL A 483 20.64 7.50 2.82
CA VAL A 483 20.85 7.02 4.19
C VAL A 483 20.42 5.57 4.32
N LEU A 484 21.34 4.71 4.72
CA LEU A 484 21.10 3.30 5.00
C LEU A 484 20.87 3.10 6.50
N LEU A 485 19.65 2.72 6.89
CA LEU A 485 19.32 2.29 8.25
C LEU A 485 19.65 0.83 8.43
N THR A 486 20.53 0.50 9.37
CA THR A 486 20.91 -0.86 9.73
C THR A 486 20.60 -1.16 11.20
N GLY A 487 20.84 -2.39 11.64
CA GLY A 487 20.62 -2.84 13.02
C GLY A 487 20.03 -4.26 13.04
N ARG A 488 19.94 -4.86 14.23
CA ARG A 488 19.43 -6.23 14.38
C ARG A 488 18.02 -6.38 13.85
N SER A 489 17.66 -7.62 13.46
CA SER A 489 16.28 -7.91 13.03
C SER A 489 15.29 -7.60 14.16
N GLY A 490 14.20 -6.94 13.83
CA GLY A 490 13.15 -6.58 14.79
C GLY A 490 13.39 -5.32 15.62
N ILE A 491 14.49 -4.59 15.43
CA ILE A 491 14.74 -3.36 16.20
C ILE A 491 13.81 -2.18 15.84
N GLY A 492 13.07 -2.29 14.72
CA GLY A 492 12.12 -1.24 14.30
C GLY A 492 12.58 -0.43 13.09
N LYS A 493 13.50 -0.95 12.28
CA LYS A 493 13.99 -0.24 11.08
C LYS A 493 12.88 0.16 10.10
N SER A 494 12.01 -0.78 9.73
CA SER A 494 10.92 -0.53 8.77
C SER A 494 9.88 0.43 9.35
N GLU A 495 9.55 0.32 10.64
CA GLU A 495 8.60 1.23 11.29
C GLU A 495 9.21 2.65 11.44
N THR A 496 10.51 2.76 11.75
CA THR A 496 11.22 4.04 11.75
C THR A 496 11.22 4.65 10.35
N ALA A 497 11.49 3.85 9.32
CA ALA A 497 11.46 4.30 7.95
C ALA A 497 10.05 4.74 7.51
N LEU A 498 9.01 4.02 7.91
CA LEU A 498 7.63 4.38 7.63
C LEU A 498 7.29 5.76 8.23
N GLU A 499 7.71 6.03 9.45
CA GLU A 499 7.55 7.33 10.08
C GLU A 499 8.35 8.43 9.34
N LEU A 500 9.58 8.15 8.92
CA LEU A 500 10.37 9.07 8.11
C LEU A 500 9.71 9.38 6.76
N ILE A 501 9.11 8.38 6.11
CA ILE A 501 8.34 8.56 4.87
C ILE A 501 7.13 9.48 5.15
N HIS A 502 6.45 9.28 6.25
CA HIS A 502 5.31 10.13 6.63
C HIS A 502 5.74 11.58 6.93
N ARG A 503 6.98 11.78 7.37
CA ARG A 503 7.61 13.11 7.56
C ARG A 503 8.13 13.73 6.25
N GLY A 504 7.94 13.06 5.09
CA GLY A 504 8.27 13.58 3.76
C GLY A 504 9.60 13.08 3.17
N HIS A 505 10.25 12.08 3.80
CA HIS A 505 11.42 11.42 3.20
C HIS A 505 10.99 10.35 2.20
N ARG A 506 11.91 9.87 1.37
CA ARG A 506 11.58 8.96 0.26
C ARG A 506 12.22 7.58 0.44
N LEU A 507 11.42 6.53 0.23
CA LEU A 507 11.91 5.16 0.22
C LEU A 507 12.67 4.84 -1.06
N VAL A 508 13.85 4.22 -0.93
CA VAL A 508 14.58 3.58 -2.03
C VAL A 508 14.38 2.07 -1.99
N ALA A 509 14.62 1.45 -0.82
CA ALA A 509 14.51 0.01 -0.64
C ALA A 509 14.26 -0.36 0.82
N ASP A 510 13.53 -1.46 1.06
CA ASP A 510 13.36 -2.10 2.36
C ASP A 510 13.90 -3.54 2.31
N ASP A 511 14.33 -4.08 3.46
CA ASP A 511 14.87 -5.41 3.72
C ASP A 511 16.23 -5.69 3.05
N LEU A 512 16.32 -5.67 1.73
CA LEU A 512 17.53 -5.96 0.96
C LEU A 512 17.86 -4.83 0.00
N VAL A 513 18.94 -4.12 0.27
CA VAL A 513 19.48 -3.04 -0.56
C VAL A 513 20.62 -3.56 -1.42
N LYS A 514 20.52 -3.43 -2.73
CA LYS A 514 21.60 -3.77 -3.66
C LYS A 514 22.38 -2.50 -3.98
N PHE A 515 23.63 -2.46 -3.55
CA PHE A 515 24.59 -1.43 -3.90
C PHE A 515 25.39 -1.84 -5.12
N ARG A 516 25.73 -0.86 -5.94
CA ARG A 516 26.56 -1.00 -7.13
C ARG A 516 27.55 0.16 -7.22
N LYS A 517 28.80 -0.15 -7.49
CA LYS A 517 29.86 0.85 -7.74
C LYS A 517 29.71 1.39 -9.14
N SER A 518 29.69 2.70 -9.30
CA SER A 518 29.72 3.41 -10.59
C SER A 518 31.19 3.73 -10.96
N THR A 519 31.43 4.05 -12.23
CA THR A 519 32.78 4.36 -12.77
C THR A 519 33.42 5.59 -12.19
N ASP A 520 32.61 6.55 -11.75
CA ASP A 520 33.05 7.76 -11.03
C ASP A 520 33.41 7.50 -9.56
N GLY A 521 33.33 6.23 -9.12
CA GLY A 521 33.62 5.81 -7.74
C GLY A 521 32.44 5.98 -6.77
N GLU A 522 31.31 6.50 -7.25
CA GLU A 522 30.10 6.59 -6.46
C GLU A 522 29.44 5.21 -6.25
N VAL A 523 28.75 5.04 -5.14
CA VAL A 523 28.02 3.79 -4.83
C VAL A 523 26.54 4.09 -4.80
N ILE A 524 25.80 3.46 -5.71
CA ILE A 524 24.37 3.65 -5.92
C ILE A 524 23.59 2.47 -5.30
N GLY A 525 22.66 2.78 -4.41
CA GLY A 525 21.74 1.81 -3.81
C GLY A 525 20.39 1.76 -4.53
N THR A 526 19.87 0.55 -4.68
CA THR A 526 18.57 0.24 -5.29
C THR A 526 17.89 -0.90 -4.52
N ALA A 527 16.59 -1.11 -4.75
CA ALA A 527 15.92 -2.30 -4.24
C ALA A 527 16.48 -3.57 -4.90
N SER A 528 16.79 -4.59 -4.08
CA SER A 528 17.25 -5.90 -4.55
C SER A 528 16.13 -6.76 -5.15
N LYS A 529 14.88 -6.51 -4.69
CA LYS A 529 13.65 -7.18 -5.13
C LYS A 529 12.73 -6.14 -5.81
N LEU A 530 11.42 -6.30 -5.64
CA LEU A 530 10.45 -5.32 -6.12
C LEU A 530 10.62 -3.97 -5.38
N PRO A 531 10.76 -2.85 -6.11
CA PRO A 531 10.88 -1.53 -5.50
C PRO A 531 9.55 -1.10 -4.87
N PHE A 532 9.64 -0.18 -3.91
CA PHE A 532 8.52 0.52 -3.27
C PHE A 532 7.69 -0.29 -2.28
N PHE A 533 7.98 -1.57 -2.09
CA PHE A 533 7.32 -2.41 -1.09
C PHE A 533 8.09 -2.37 0.22
N MET A 534 7.32 -2.43 1.32
CA MET A 534 7.85 -2.48 2.68
C MET A 534 7.11 -3.54 3.50
N GLU A 535 7.86 -4.29 4.33
CA GLU A 535 7.29 -5.27 5.26
C GLU A 535 7.08 -4.63 6.64
N ILE A 536 5.82 -4.57 7.09
CA ILE A 536 5.46 -4.10 8.45
C ILE A 536 4.84 -5.25 9.22
N ARG A 537 5.42 -5.59 10.36
CA ARG A 537 4.94 -6.70 11.20
C ARG A 537 3.54 -6.44 11.74
N GLY A 538 2.67 -7.41 11.57
CA GLY A 538 1.25 -7.35 11.92
C GLY A 538 0.36 -6.72 10.85
N LEU A 539 0.93 -5.98 9.90
CA LEU A 539 0.20 -5.40 8.77
C LEU A 539 0.47 -6.16 7.45
N GLY A 540 1.70 -6.69 7.31
CA GLY A 540 2.14 -7.39 6.11
C GLY A 540 2.92 -6.52 5.13
N ILE A 541 2.87 -6.89 3.85
CA ILE A 541 3.55 -6.18 2.76
C ILE A 541 2.65 -5.05 2.25
N ILE A 542 3.17 -3.84 2.29
CA ILE A 542 2.51 -2.62 1.84
C ILE A 542 3.25 -1.99 0.65
N ASP A 543 2.53 -1.37 -0.25
CA ASP A 543 3.08 -0.57 -1.37
C ASP A 543 3.10 0.91 -0.98
N ILE A 544 4.28 1.41 -0.66
CA ILE A 544 4.50 2.81 -0.22
C ILE A 544 4.09 3.81 -1.31
N LYS A 545 4.34 3.48 -2.57
CA LYS A 545 3.94 4.31 -3.70
C LYS A 545 2.41 4.47 -3.78
N THR A 546 1.69 3.38 -3.58
CA THR A 546 0.21 3.39 -3.63
C THR A 546 -0.39 4.07 -2.39
N LEU A 547 0.22 3.88 -1.21
CA LEU A 547 -0.27 4.44 0.05
C LEU A 547 0.02 5.95 0.19
N TYR A 548 1.23 6.39 -0.18
CA TYR A 548 1.75 7.74 0.09
C TYR A 548 2.08 8.56 -1.17
N GLY A 549 1.92 7.97 -2.35
CA GLY A 549 2.14 8.63 -3.64
C GLY A 549 3.57 8.52 -4.17
N MET A 550 3.76 8.96 -5.42
CA MET A 550 5.07 8.92 -6.11
C MET A 550 6.14 9.80 -5.45
N SER A 551 5.75 10.81 -4.70
CA SER A 551 6.68 11.70 -3.99
C SER A 551 7.38 11.03 -2.82
N SER A 552 6.85 9.91 -2.31
CA SER A 552 7.39 9.17 -1.18
C SER A 552 8.40 8.09 -1.56
N VAL A 553 8.70 7.93 -2.84
CA VAL A 553 9.60 6.87 -3.35
C VAL A 553 10.62 7.41 -4.35
N VAL A 554 11.74 6.70 -4.48
CA VAL A 554 12.76 6.93 -5.49
C VAL A 554 13.42 5.61 -5.88
N LEU A 555 13.78 5.44 -7.17
CA LEU A 555 14.32 4.17 -7.69
C LEU A 555 15.75 3.87 -7.23
N SER A 556 16.56 4.91 -7.09
CA SER A 556 17.97 4.77 -6.72
C SER A 556 18.51 6.05 -6.10
N LYS A 557 19.55 5.91 -5.27
CA LYS A 557 20.25 7.04 -4.65
C LYS A 557 21.70 6.66 -4.35
N ASN A 558 22.63 7.64 -4.41
CA ASN A 558 23.99 7.45 -3.91
C ASN A 558 23.97 7.28 -2.40
N VAL A 559 24.74 6.33 -1.85
CA VAL A 559 24.86 6.16 -0.40
C VAL A 559 25.88 7.15 0.16
N GLU A 560 25.50 7.82 1.24
CA GLU A 560 26.30 8.86 1.89
C GLU A 560 26.42 8.65 3.40
N ALA A 561 25.44 7.93 4.00
CA ALA A 561 25.46 7.61 5.42
C ALA A 561 24.90 6.22 5.73
N ILE A 562 25.44 5.63 6.79
CA ILE A 562 24.91 4.45 7.46
C ILE A 562 24.52 4.86 8.86
N ILE A 563 23.29 4.59 9.28
CA ILE A 563 22.83 4.79 10.66
C ILE A 563 22.46 3.43 11.22
N GLU A 564 23.24 2.96 12.17
CA GLU A 564 23.02 1.69 12.86
C GLU A 564 22.19 1.92 14.12
N ILE A 565 20.98 1.39 14.16
CA ILE A 565 20.10 1.47 15.32
C ILE A 565 20.44 0.34 16.28
N LYS A 566 20.77 0.69 17.53
CA LYS A 566 21.13 -0.24 18.62
C LYS A 566 20.22 -0.04 19.83
N GLU A 567 19.98 -1.09 20.59
CA GLU A 567 19.34 -0.96 21.91
C GLU A 567 20.35 -0.48 22.93
N GLN A 568 19.91 0.39 23.84
CA GLN A 568 20.72 0.81 24.97
C GLN A 568 20.62 -0.26 26.06
N GLU A 569 21.75 -0.85 26.44
CA GLU A 569 21.81 -1.97 27.40
C GLU A 569 21.78 -1.53 28.87
N THR A 570 22.04 -0.25 29.16
CA THR A 570 22.07 0.29 30.53
C THR A 570 21.27 1.59 30.64
N ASP A 571 20.54 1.75 31.76
CA ASP A 571 19.84 2.98 32.14
C ASP A 571 20.78 4.10 32.60
N ASP A 572 21.95 4.26 32.00
CA ASP A 572 22.88 5.32 32.34
C ASP A 572 22.39 6.66 31.75
N TYR A 573 21.51 7.32 32.50
CA TYR A 573 20.90 8.62 32.17
C TYR A 573 21.93 9.76 32.03
N LEU A 574 23.22 9.51 32.26
CA LEU A 574 24.29 10.52 32.28
C LEU A 574 24.94 10.77 30.91
N THR A 575 24.75 9.89 29.93
CA THR A 575 25.25 10.10 28.55
C THR A 575 24.28 10.98 27.75
N ARG A 576 24.54 12.29 27.73
CA ARG A 576 23.77 13.30 27.00
C ARG A 576 23.84 13.12 25.45
N VAL A 577 24.72 12.26 24.95
CA VAL A 577 24.95 12.02 23.53
C VAL A 577 24.55 10.58 23.20
N ASN A 578 23.46 10.40 22.54
CA ASN A 578 22.90 9.08 22.24
C ASN A 578 23.34 8.54 20.87
N TYR A 579 24.38 9.07 20.26
CA TYR A 579 24.95 8.55 19.02
C TYR A 579 26.47 8.76 18.99
N SER A 580 27.17 7.81 18.38
CA SER A 580 28.59 7.92 18.03
C SER A 580 28.73 8.10 16.52
N THR A 581 29.81 8.72 16.07
CA THR A 581 30.06 8.96 14.65
C THR A 581 31.42 8.42 14.22
N GLY A 582 31.51 7.94 13.00
CA GLY A 582 32.73 7.43 12.37
C GLY A 582 32.54 7.30 10.87
N THR A 583 33.33 6.45 10.26
CA THR A 583 33.22 6.08 8.84
C THR A 583 33.14 4.56 8.70
N ASP A 584 32.53 4.09 7.63
CA ASP A 584 32.48 2.69 7.23
C ASP A 584 32.64 2.59 5.69
N LYS A 585 32.76 1.41 5.14
CA LYS A 585 32.95 1.23 3.71
C LYS A 585 31.84 0.39 3.06
N ILE A 586 31.37 0.86 1.92
CA ILE A 586 30.51 0.08 1.02
C ILE A 586 31.17 0.06 -0.35
N LEU A 587 31.55 -1.10 -0.87
CA LEU A 587 32.28 -1.28 -2.15
C LEU A 587 33.49 -0.32 -2.25
N ASP A 588 34.31 -0.31 -1.20
CA ASP A 588 35.52 0.54 -1.01
C ASP A 588 35.26 2.06 -0.91
N LYS A 589 34.01 2.52 -1.11
CA LYS A 589 33.66 3.91 -0.86
C LYS A 589 33.49 4.15 0.64
N GLU A 590 34.21 5.14 1.16
CA GLU A 590 34.05 5.60 2.52
C GLU A 590 32.74 6.37 2.68
N VAL A 591 31.91 5.97 3.63
CA VAL A 591 30.62 6.60 3.95
C VAL A 591 30.56 6.97 5.42
N TYR A 592 29.81 8.03 5.75
CA TYR A 592 29.59 8.42 7.13
C TYR A 592 28.84 7.33 7.88
N LYS A 593 29.28 7.01 9.12
CA LYS A 593 28.60 6.06 10.00
C LYS A 593 28.19 6.73 11.30
N ALA A 594 26.94 6.49 11.71
CA ALA A 594 26.48 6.82 13.06
C ALA A 594 25.86 5.59 13.73
N GLU A 595 26.13 5.40 14.99
CA GLU A 595 25.46 4.40 15.84
C GLU A 595 24.49 5.12 16.75
N LEU A 596 23.21 4.81 16.62
CA LEU A 596 22.12 5.45 17.36
C LEU A 596 21.60 4.51 18.44
N TYR A 597 21.77 4.90 19.71
CA TYR A 597 21.33 4.12 20.87
C TYR A 597 19.93 4.53 21.29
N MET A 598 18.98 3.59 21.17
CA MET A 598 17.57 3.81 21.47
C MET A 598 17.25 3.42 22.91
N SER A 599 16.74 4.39 23.66
CA SER A 599 16.16 4.19 24.99
C SER A 599 14.63 4.25 24.93
N SER A 600 13.97 3.73 25.96
CA SER A 600 12.51 3.82 26.12
C SER A 600 12.04 5.27 26.08
N GLY A 601 10.98 5.56 25.31
CA GLY A 601 10.34 6.89 25.24
C GLY A 601 10.95 7.87 24.23
N ARG A 602 11.95 7.47 23.43
CA ARG A 602 12.50 8.33 22.38
C ARG A 602 12.02 7.92 21.00
N ASN A 603 11.69 8.93 20.19
CA ASN A 603 11.27 8.74 18.80
C ASN A 603 12.50 8.51 17.91
N ALA A 604 12.62 7.29 17.34
CA ALA A 604 13.76 6.90 16.51
C ALA A 604 13.86 7.75 15.23
N ALA A 605 12.74 8.05 14.59
CA ALA A 605 12.72 8.81 13.34
C ALA A 605 13.26 10.24 13.57
N ALA A 606 12.82 10.91 14.64
CA ALA A 606 13.32 12.24 15.00
C ALA A 606 14.83 12.23 15.27
N MET A 607 15.34 11.19 15.94
CA MET A 607 16.77 11.06 16.19
C MET A 607 17.58 10.82 14.91
N VAL A 608 17.06 9.99 13.99
CA VAL A 608 17.68 9.79 12.68
C VAL A 608 17.72 11.10 11.89
N GLU A 609 16.63 11.88 11.87
CA GLU A 609 16.61 13.21 11.23
C GLU A 609 17.68 14.14 11.77
N ILE A 610 17.84 14.22 13.11
CA ILE A 610 18.87 15.05 13.76
C ILE A 610 20.27 14.62 13.30
N VAL A 611 20.57 13.32 13.25
CA VAL A 611 21.87 12.81 12.79
C VAL A 611 22.13 13.21 11.34
N VAL A 612 21.13 13.08 10.45
CA VAL A 612 21.25 13.45 9.04
C VAL A 612 21.41 14.95 8.85
N MET A 613 20.64 15.77 9.60
CA MET A 613 20.80 17.23 9.57
C MET A 613 22.19 17.67 10.05
N ASN A 614 22.74 17.03 11.08
CA ASN A 614 24.12 17.30 11.53
C ASN A 614 25.15 16.93 10.46
N LEU A 615 24.95 15.81 9.74
CA LEU A 615 25.80 15.44 8.59
C LEU A 615 25.73 16.48 7.48
N MET A 616 24.53 16.97 7.16
CA MET A 616 24.36 18.04 6.18
C MET A 616 25.08 19.32 6.59
N ALA A 617 24.93 19.73 7.84
CA ALA A 617 25.61 20.90 8.39
C ALA A 617 27.13 20.78 8.25
N LYS A 618 27.71 19.60 8.57
CA LYS A 618 29.14 19.32 8.41
C LYS A 618 29.56 19.40 6.92
N LYS A 619 28.78 18.86 5.99
CA LYS A 619 29.03 18.94 4.54
C LYS A 619 29.01 20.39 4.02
N LEU A 620 28.20 21.25 4.62
CA LEU A 620 28.13 22.69 4.32
C LEU A 620 29.21 23.53 5.03
N GLY A 621 30.12 22.88 5.76
CA GLY A 621 31.20 23.56 6.49
C GLY A 621 30.81 24.09 7.89
N HIS A 622 29.61 23.75 8.35
CA HIS A 622 29.13 24.09 9.69
C HIS A 622 29.32 22.91 10.64
N ASN A 623 30.30 22.97 11.53
CA ASN A 623 30.44 21.95 12.57
C ASN A 623 29.72 22.39 13.86
N PRO A 624 28.60 21.76 14.26
CA PRO A 624 27.86 22.10 15.47
C PRO A 624 28.71 21.97 16.76
N GLU A 625 29.66 21.02 16.78
CA GLU A 625 30.56 20.80 17.89
C GLU A 625 31.49 21.99 18.12
N ASP A 626 32.04 22.56 17.04
CA ASP A 626 32.91 23.76 17.13
C ASP A 626 32.13 24.99 17.61
N SER A 627 30.89 25.13 17.16
CA SER A 627 29.97 26.18 17.60
C SER A 627 29.67 26.07 19.08
N TYR A 628 29.41 24.84 19.58
CA TYR A 628 29.17 24.60 21.00
C TYR A 628 30.42 24.85 21.86
N GLN A 629 31.63 24.45 21.42
CA GLN A 629 32.89 24.72 22.13
C GLN A 629 33.20 26.21 22.17
N LYS A 630 32.94 26.95 21.09
CA LYS A 630 33.09 28.43 21.08
C LYS A 630 32.14 29.08 22.08
N LEU A 631 30.87 28.64 22.15
CA LEU A 631 29.92 29.16 23.15
C LEU A 631 30.33 28.81 24.59
N LYS A 632 30.79 27.58 24.84
CA LYS A 632 31.35 27.21 26.17
C LYS A 632 32.52 28.08 26.58
N GLY A 633 33.38 28.44 25.63
CA GLY A 633 34.50 29.35 25.89
C GLY A 633 34.06 30.79 26.23
N VAL A 634 32.94 31.25 25.71
CA VAL A 634 32.36 32.58 26.02
C VAL A 634 31.69 32.59 27.40
N PHE A 635 31.04 31.51 27.82
CA PHE A 635 30.39 31.40 29.13
C PHE A 635 31.37 31.04 30.30
N LYS A 636 32.62 30.70 29.99
CA LYS A 636 33.67 30.48 31.02
C LYS A 636 34.52 31.72 31.30
N LYS A 637 34.29 32.84 30.67
CA LYS A 637 34.81 34.16 30.99
C LYS A 637 33.72 34.97 31.68
#